data_3755717f2e3f5f151806544a7ee7c6c5
#
_entry.id   3755717f2e3f5f151806544a7ee7c6c5
#
_cell.length_a   1.000
_cell.length_b   1.000
_cell.length_c   1.000
_cell.angle_alpha   90.00
_cell.angle_beta   90.00
_cell.angle_gamma   90.00
#
_symmetry.space_group_name_H-M   'P 1'
#
loop_
_entity.id
_entity.type
_entity.pdbx_description
1 polymer ?
#
loop_
_entity_poly.entity_id
_entity_poly.type
_entity_poly.pdbx_seq_one_letter_code
_entity_poly.pdbx_strand_id
1 'polypeptide(L)'
;LPSLDKEIARGHEAERILRSPLWSEAWSSYEDKLMAAWRASGSKEQEQRETLWLAFQVCQKIKNHIESVMVTGKMASKQVEELNK
;
A
#
# COMPACT_ATOMS: atom_id res chain seq x y z
N LEU A 1 -16.84 -0.51 21.14
CA LEU A 1 -15.94 0.61 21.44
C LEU A 1 -15.77 1.48 20.19
N PRO A 2 -16.02 2.79 20.28
CA PRO A 2 -15.98 3.68 19.09
C PRO A 2 -14.65 3.63 18.32
N SER A 3 -13.52 3.52 19.00
CA SER A 3 -12.21 3.47 18.35
C SER A 3 -12.01 2.16 17.57
N LEU A 4 -12.48 1.02 18.10
CA LEU A 4 -12.42 -0.25 17.42
C LEU A 4 -13.36 -0.28 16.22
N ASP A 5 -14.56 0.28 16.37
CA ASP A 5 -15.52 0.37 15.28
C ASP A 5 -14.97 1.21 14.12
N LYS A 6 -14.30 2.30 14.44
CA LYS A 6 -13.64 3.15 13.42
C LYS A 6 -12.53 2.39 12.70
N GLU A 7 -11.71 1.67 13.44
CA GLU A 7 -10.62 0.86 12.84
C GLU A 7 -11.18 -0.24 11.94
N ILE A 8 -12.27 -0.89 12.34
CA ILE A 8 -12.93 -1.93 11.54
C ILE A 8 -13.46 -1.32 10.22
N ALA A 9 -14.16 -0.19 10.31
CA ALA A 9 -14.70 0.48 9.13
C ALA A 9 -13.59 0.90 8.15
N ARG A 10 -12.50 1.46 8.67
CA ARG A 10 -11.35 1.83 7.86
C ARG A 10 -10.67 0.62 7.23
N GLY A 11 -10.59 -0.48 7.98
CA GLY A 11 -10.04 -1.74 7.48
C GLY A 11 -10.85 -2.31 6.33
N HIS A 12 -12.18 -2.25 6.40
CA HIS A 12 -13.06 -2.67 5.29
C HIS A 12 -12.85 -1.81 4.05
N GLU A 13 -12.70 -0.49 4.24
CA GLU A 13 -12.42 0.44 3.15
C GLU A 13 -11.08 0.11 2.49
N ALA A 14 -10.04 -0.12 3.30
CA ALA A 14 -8.73 -0.50 2.80
C ALA A 14 -8.79 -1.82 2.01
N GLU A 15 -9.53 -2.80 2.51
CA GLU A 15 -9.70 -4.08 1.82
C GLU A 15 -10.37 -3.91 0.45
N ARG A 16 -11.38 -3.04 0.35
CA ARG A 16 -12.02 -2.74 -0.94
C ARG A 16 -11.03 -2.12 -1.93
N ILE A 17 -10.19 -1.19 -1.45
CA ILE A 17 -9.15 -0.58 -2.28
C ILE A 17 -8.18 -1.65 -2.79
N LEU A 18 -7.69 -2.49 -1.89
CA LEU A 18 -6.71 -3.54 -2.22
C LEU A 18 -7.26 -4.59 -3.19
N ARG A 19 -8.57 -4.83 -3.17
CA ARG A 19 -9.24 -5.75 -4.08
C ARG A 19 -9.63 -5.13 -5.42
N SER A 20 -9.52 -3.82 -5.53
CA SER A 20 -9.86 -3.11 -6.77
C SER A 20 -8.87 -3.46 -7.88
N PRO A 21 -9.35 -3.96 -9.04
CA PRO A 21 -8.45 -4.20 -10.18
C PRO A 21 -7.76 -2.92 -10.64
N LEU A 22 -8.43 -1.79 -10.53
CA LEU A 22 -7.85 -0.49 -10.93
C LEU A 22 -6.68 -0.10 -10.03
N TRP A 23 -6.76 -0.39 -8.72
CA TRP A 23 -5.66 -0.16 -7.78
C TRP A 23 -4.41 -0.95 -8.19
N SER A 24 -4.57 -2.26 -8.44
CA SER A 24 -3.47 -3.12 -8.88
C SER A 24 -2.92 -2.68 -10.22
N GLU A 25 -3.78 -2.34 -11.16
CA GLU A 25 -3.39 -1.86 -12.49
C GLU A 25 -2.59 -0.56 -12.41
N ALA A 26 -3.04 0.39 -11.60
CA ALA A 26 -2.38 1.69 -11.44
C ALA A 26 -0.95 1.52 -10.91
N TRP A 27 -0.78 0.72 -9.86
CA TRP A 27 0.56 0.47 -9.30
C TRP A 27 1.46 -0.29 -10.27
N SER A 28 0.94 -1.35 -10.87
CA SER A 28 1.67 -2.15 -11.85
C SER A 28 2.14 -1.30 -13.02
N SER A 29 1.24 -0.48 -13.57
CA SER A 29 1.55 0.41 -14.69
C SER A 29 2.63 1.43 -14.31
N TYR A 30 2.53 2.03 -13.13
CA TYR A 30 3.51 3.02 -12.70
C TYR A 30 4.87 2.38 -12.40
N GLU A 31 4.88 1.25 -11.71
CA GLU A 31 6.11 0.51 -11.40
C GLU A 31 6.81 0.04 -12.66
N ASP A 32 6.06 -0.39 -13.68
CA ASP A 32 6.64 -0.77 -14.98
C ASP A 32 7.33 0.40 -15.67
N LYS A 33 6.75 1.59 -15.57
CA LYS A 33 7.36 2.82 -16.10
C LYS A 33 8.65 3.17 -15.36
N LEU A 34 8.65 3.03 -14.03
CA LEU A 34 9.85 3.26 -13.23
C LEU A 34 10.94 2.25 -13.59
N MET A 35 10.57 0.99 -13.77
CA MET A 35 11.53 -0.06 -14.13
C MET A 35 12.10 0.16 -15.52
N ALA A 36 11.26 0.59 -16.48
CA ALA A 36 11.72 0.91 -17.83
C ALA A 36 12.72 2.09 -17.80
N ALA A 37 12.44 3.12 -17.01
CA ALA A 37 13.34 4.25 -16.83
C ALA A 37 14.66 3.82 -16.18
N TRP A 38 14.60 2.92 -15.19
CA TRP A 38 15.78 2.36 -14.54
C TRP A 38 16.65 1.60 -15.52
N ARG A 39 16.06 0.74 -16.35
CA ARG A 39 16.78 -0.04 -17.36
C ARG A 39 17.41 0.83 -18.44
N ALA A 40 16.74 1.93 -18.78
CA ALA A 40 17.24 2.90 -19.78
C ALA A 40 18.33 3.81 -19.22
N SER A 41 18.46 3.93 -17.88
CA SER A 41 19.47 4.79 -17.27
C SER A 41 20.86 4.19 -17.42
N GLY A 42 21.85 5.05 -17.73
CA GLY A 42 23.23 4.64 -17.81
C GLY A 42 23.90 4.54 -16.43
N SER A 43 25.01 3.82 -16.36
CA SER A 43 25.77 3.65 -15.11
C SER A 43 26.30 4.96 -14.54
N LYS A 44 26.41 6.00 -15.37
CA LYS A 44 26.88 7.33 -14.96
C LYS A 44 25.76 8.27 -14.50
N GLU A 45 24.50 7.85 -14.64
CA GLU A 45 23.32 8.65 -14.29
C GLU A 45 22.86 8.35 -12.86
N GLN A 46 23.78 8.49 -11.90
CA GLN A 46 23.52 8.14 -10.50
C GLN A 46 22.38 8.93 -9.89
N GLU A 47 22.33 10.23 -10.14
CA GLU A 47 21.29 11.10 -9.60
C GLU A 47 19.89 10.68 -10.06
N GLN A 48 19.74 10.38 -11.37
CA GLN A 48 18.49 9.87 -11.92
C GLN A 48 18.12 8.52 -11.30
N ARG A 49 19.09 7.62 -11.16
CA ARG A 49 18.86 6.30 -10.58
C ARG A 49 18.45 6.39 -9.10
N GLU A 50 19.05 7.31 -8.34
CA GLU A 50 18.66 7.56 -6.95
C GLU A 50 17.22 8.07 -6.86
N THR A 51 16.83 8.98 -7.74
CA THR A 51 15.46 9.50 -7.81
C THR A 51 14.46 8.37 -8.10
N LEU A 52 14.78 7.48 -9.04
CA LEU A 52 13.95 6.32 -9.37
C LEU A 52 13.85 5.36 -8.18
N TRP A 53 14.95 5.11 -7.50
CA TRP A 53 14.97 4.26 -6.30
C TRP A 53 14.05 4.83 -5.21
N LEU A 54 14.14 6.15 -4.97
CA LEU A 54 13.26 6.83 -4.02
C LEU A 54 11.78 6.71 -4.43
N ALA A 55 11.48 6.83 -5.73
CA ALA A 55 10.10 6.66 -6.23
C ALA A 55 9.58 5.25 -5.94
N PHE A 56 10.38 4.20 -6.14
CA PHE A 56 10.01 2.83 -5.77
C PHE A 56 9.73 2.72 -4.27
N GLN A 57 10.57 3.33 -3.44
CA GLN A 57 10.40 3.30 -1.98
C GLN A 57 9.10 3.97 -1.54
N VAL A 58 8.77 5.13 -2.14
CA VAL A 58 7.52 5.84 -1.85
C VAL A 58 6.31 4.99 -2.24
N CYS A 59 6.32 4.38 -3.42
CA CYS A 59 5.27 3.48 -3.86
C CYS A 59 5.05 2.35 -2.84
N GLN A 60 6.13 1.72 -2.40
CA GLN A 60 6.04 0.62 -1.45
C GLN A 60 5.48 1.06 -0.11
N LYS A 61 5.88 2.25 0.37
CA LYS A 61 5.35 2.81 1.62
C LYS A 61 3.86 3.09 1.56
N ILE A 62 3.36 3.62 0.44
CA ILE A 62 1.94 3.89 0.27
C ILE A 62 1.14 2.58 0.27
N LYS A 63 1.61 1.59 -0.49
CA LYS A 63 0.96 0.27 -0.56
C LYS A 63 0.92 -0.40 0.82
N ASN A 64 2.05 -0.36 1.53
CA ASN A 64 2.15 -0.93 2.88
C ASN A 64 1.23 -0.21 3.88
N HIS A 65 1.05 1.10 3.71
CA HIS A 65 0.14 1.86 4.58
C HIS A 65 -1.30 1.35 4.45
N ILE A 66 -1.78 1.18 3.23
CA ILE A 66 -3.14 0.67 3.00
C ILE A 66 -3.28 -0.75 3.56
N GLU A 67 -2.29 -1.60 3.33
CA GLU A 67 -2.29 -2.96 3.90
C GLU A 67 -2.33 -2.94 5.43
N SER A 68 -1.58 -2.03 6.05
CA SER A 68 -1.55 -1.92 7.52
C SER A 68 -2.91 -1.49 8.08
N VAL A 69 -3.64 -0.63 7.38
CA VAL A 69 -4.99 -0.23 7.78
C VAL A 69 -5.93 -1.43 7.75
N MET A 70 -5.83 -2.26 6.71
CA MET A 70 -6.63 -3.50 6.60
C MET A 70 -6.32 -4.46 7.76
N VAL A 71 -5.04 -4.69 8.03
CA VAL A 71 -4.61 -5.59 9.11
C VAL A 71 -5.07 -5.08 10.48
N THR A 72 -4.93 -3.78 10.73
CA THR A 72 -5.41 -3.14 11.97
C THR A 72 -6.91 -3.35 12.14
N GLY A 73 -7.69 -3.21 11.06
CA GLY A 73 -9.12 -3.44 11.07
C GLY A 73 -9.48 -4.89 11.40
N LYS A 74 -8.75 -5.85 10.85
CA LYS A 74 -8.96 -7.27 11.15
C LYS A 74 -8.65 -7.60 12.61
N MET A 75 -7.59 -7.00 13.15
CA MET A 75 -7.22 -7.16 14.56
C MET A 75 -8.29 -6.56 15.47
N ALA A 76 -8.81 -5.38 15.13
CA ALA A 76 -9.89 -4.74 15.89
C ALA A 76 -11.17 -5.57 15.86
N SER A 77 -11.51 -6.14 14.70
CA SER A 77 -12.66 -7.03 14.55
C SER A 77 -12.54 -8.26 15.46
N LYS A 78 -11.35 -8.84 15.53
CA LYS A 78 -11.08 -9.97 16.40
C LYS A 78 -11.20 -9.61 17.88
N GLN A 79 -10.73 -8.43 18.28
CA GLN A 79 -10.89 -7.94 19.65
C GLN A 79 -12.35 -7.78 20.03
N VAL A 80 -13.18 -7.23 19.14
CA VAL A 80 -14.62 -7.09 19.36
C VAL A 80 -15.26 -8.48 19.54
N GLU A 81 -14.89 -9.45 18.72
CA GLU A 81 -15.36 -10.83 18.86
C GLU A 81 -15.04 -11.41 20.24
N GLU A 82 -13.81 -11.22 20.70
CA GLU A 82 -13.36 -11.70 22.01
C GLU A 82 -14.08 -11.02 23.15
N LEU A 83 -14.39 -9.72 23.03
CA LEU A 83 -15.13 -8.98 24.04
C LEU A 83 -16.60 -9.43 24.14
N ASN A 84 -17.15 -10.00 23.08
CA ASN A 84 -18.54 -10.47 23.02
C ASN A 84 -18.72 -11.95 23.41
N LYS A 85 -17.67 -12.63 23.82
CA LYS A 85 -17.73 -14.02 24.25
C LYS A 85 -18.23 -14.18 25.69
#